data_ed83fe731f8df1644cc7e389ffc3d23e
#
_entry.id   ed83fe731f8df1644cc7e389ffc3d23e
#
_cell.length_a   1.000
_cell.length_b   1.000
_cell.length_c   1.000
_cell.angle_alpha   90.00
_cell.angle_beta   90.00
_cell.angle_gamma   90.00
#
_symmetry.space_group_name_H-M   'P 1'
#
loop_
_entity.id
_entity.type
_entity.pdbx_description
1 polymer ?
#
loop_
_entity_poly.entity_id
_entity_poly.type
_entity_poly.pdbx_seq_one_letter_code
_entity_poly.pdbx_strand_id
1 'polypeptide(L)'
;MATYTLTQQVTLDQTKSIPTIGQLVKQHTSTTTTIAAIVHQITAGPTPILRNLSIADPDLAGPEIAWARQHTPITIHALPIAHYTDLDKIHYGPPPQLMQSPFTGLTPCTDQEVYAITASTQFIRAMLSAREITDIDSIIIAAITQAARVHPVPSAFIRQCALTVAAALAGQPERADNLLTLLFD
;
A
#
# COMPACT_ATOMS: atom_id res chain seq x y z
N MET A 1 -12.17 11.52 -11.93
CA MET A 1 -11.27 10.47 -12.45
C MET A 1 -11.36 9.33 -11.47
N ALA A 2 -11.76 8.13 -11.86
CA ALA A 2 -11.94 7.01 -10.93
C ALA A 2 -10.58 6.58 -10.35
N THR A 3 -10.51 6.38 -9.04
CA THR A 3 -9.33 5.83 -8.37
C THR A 3 -9.33 4.33 -8.54
N TYR A 4 -8.29 3.79 -9.19
CA TYR A 4 -8.13 2.35 -9.32
C TYR A 4 -7.45 1.79 -8.08
N THR A 5 -7.95 0.68 -7.57
CA THR A 5 -7.36 -0.03 -6.44
C THR A 5 -7.04 -1.46 -6.88
N LEU A 6 -5.81 -1.91 -6.63
CA LEU A 6 -5.44 -3.31 -6.76
C LEU A 6 -5.93 -4.04 -5.51
N THR A 7 -6.56 -5.20 -5.71
CA THR A 7 -7.09 -5.98 -4.60
C THR A 7 -6.58 -7.41 -4.68
N GLN A 8 -6.07 -7.94 -3.57
CA GLN A 8 -5.67 -9.33 -3.44
C GLN A 8 -6.31 -9.95 -2.21
N GLN A 9 -6.89 -11.13 -2.36
CA GLN A 9 -7.27 -11.99 -1.24
C GLN A 9 -6.19 -13.03 -0.97
N VAL A 10 -5.82 -13.17 0.29
CA VAL A 10 -4.87 -14.16 0.79
C VAL A 10 -5.37 -14.73 2.10
N THR A 11 -4.90 -15.92 2.47
CA THR A 11 -5.09 -16.49 3.80
C THR A 11 -3.75 -16.45 4.56
N LEU A 12 -3.81 -16.41 5.89
CA LEU A 12 -2.59 -16.30 6.72
C LEU A 12 -1.60 -17.45 6.51
N ASP A 13 -2.09 -18.64 6.18
CA ASP A 13 -1.27 -19.80 5.88
C ASP A 13 -0.55 -19.72 4.53
N GLN A 14 -1.07 -18.93 3.60
CA GLN A 14 -0.51 -18.78 2.24
C GLN A 14 0.53 -17.65 2.13
N THR A 15 0.66 -16.81 3.14
CA THR A 15 1.56 -15.66 3.12
C THR A 15 2.66 -15.77 4.16
N LYS A 16 3.91 -15.75 3.71
CA LYS A 16 5.07 -15.63 4.61
C LYS A 16 5.10 -14.29 5.35
N SER A 17 4.50 -13.26 4.80
CA SER A 17 4.33 -11.95 5.45
C SER A 17 3.17 -11.18 4.80
N ILE A 18 2.29 -10.63 5.62
CA ILE A 18 1.28 -9.68 5.19
C ILE A 18 1.96 -8.32 5.10
N PRO A 19 1.83 -7.60 3.96
CA PRO A 19 2.38 -6.26 3.87
C PRO A 19 1.69 -5.31 4.86
N THR A 20 2.39 -4.27 5.28
CA THR A 20 1.86 -3.24 6.19
C THR A 20 1.28 -2.05 5.43
N ILE A 21 0.42 -1.26 6.08
CA ILE A 21 -0.05 0.02 5.52
C ILE A 21 1.13 0.93 5.21
N GLY A 22 1.10 1.57 4.04
CA GLY A 22 2.20 2.40 3.53
C GLY A 22 3.31 1.62 2.81
N GLN A 23 3.31 0.28 2.86
CA GLN A 23 4.33 -0.52 2.19
C GLN A 23 4.14 -0.50 0.67
N LEU A 24 5.26 -0.37 -0.04
CA LEU A 24 5.28 -0.55 -1.49
C LEU A 24 5.21 -2.03 -1.83
N VAL A 25 4.25 -2.34 -2.69
CA VAL A 25 4.04 -3.66 -3.27
C VAL A 25 4.04 -3.55 -4.79
N LYS A 26 4.32 -4.66 -5.46
CA LYS A 26 4.29 -4.73 -6.92
C LYS A 26 3.41 -5.85 -7.40
N GLN A 27 2.91 -5.67 -8.61
CA GLN A 27 2.18 -6.66 -9.36
C GLN A 27 2.73 -6.74 -10.77
N HIS A 28 3.05 -7.94 -11.23
CA HIS A 28 3.41 -8.16 -12.62
C HIS A 28 2.14 -8.34 -13.46
N THR A 29 2.04 -7.64 -14.57
CA THR A 29 0.99 -7.86 -15.56
C THR A 29 1.38 -9.00 -16.49
N SER A 30 0.46 -9.53 -17.29
CA SER A 30 0.76 -10.54 -18.34
C SER A 30 1.70 -10.01 -19.44
N THR A 31 1.87 -8.70 -19.51
CA THR A 31 2.90 -8.00 -20.27
C THR A 31 4.12 -7.78 -19.37
N THR A 32 5.25 -7.40 -19.94
CA THR A 32 6.49 -7.11 -19.21
C THR A 32 6.38 -5.93 -18.21
N THR A 33 5.19 -5.36 -18.03
CA THR A 33 4.96 -4.19 -17.18
C THR A 33 4.76 -4.61 -15.73
N THR A 34 5.44 -3.95 -14.82
CA THR A 34 5.25 -4.03 -13.38
C THR A 34 4.49 -2.80 -12.89
N ILE A 35 3.47 -3.02 -12.06
CA ILE A 35 2.73 -1.95 -11.40
C ILE A 35 3.23 -1.87 -9.96
N ALA A 36 3.69 -0.70 -9.55
CA ALA A 36 4.00 -0.40 -8.16
C ALA A 36 2.79 0.27 -7.50
N ALA A 37 2.45 -0.20 -6.31
CA ALA A 37 1.31 0.29 -5.55
C ALA A 37 1.67 0.45 -4.07
N ILE A 38 0.92 1.27 -3.35
CA ILE A 38 1.05 1.44 -1.89
C ILE A 38 -0.16 0.81 -1.21
N VAL A 39 0.10 -0.05 -0.24
CA VAL A 39 -0.96 -0.65 0.58
C VAL A 39 -1.64 0.44 1.41
N HIS A 40 -2.94 0.61 1.20
CA HIS A 40 -3.71 1.63 1.92
C HIS A 40 -4.76 1.04 2.86
N GLN A 41 -5.15 -0.22 2.66
CA GLN A 41 -6.13 -0.88 3.52
C GLN A 41 -5.90 -2.38 3.55
N ILE A 42 -6.10 -2.96 4.73
CA ILE A 42 -6.07 -4.41 4.94
C ILE A 42 -7.32 -4.75 5.74
N THR A 43 -8.15 -5.63 5.20
CA THR A 43 -9.41 -6.05 5.86
C THR A 43 -9.40 -7.56 6.05
N ALA A 44 -9.82 -8.00 7.24
CA ALA A 44 -10.11 -9.40 7.47
C ALA A 44 -11.56 -9.68 7.08
N GLY A 45 -11.76 -10.69 6.26
CA GLY A 45 -13.10 -11.12 5.87
C GLY A 45 -13.83 -11.82 7.01
N PRO A 46 -15.16 -11.98 6.91
CA PRO A 46 -15.94 -12.73 7.89
C PRO A 46 -15.47 -14.19 7.89
N THR A 47 -15.22 -14.72 9.09
CA THR A 47 -14.95 -16.13 9.29
C THR A 47 -16.26 -16.83 9.69
N PRO A 48 -17.01 -17.45 8.77
CA PRO A 48 -18.32 -18.05 9.08
C PRO A 48 -18.24 -19.09 10.21
N ILE A 49 -17.11 -19.79 10.28
CA ILE A 49 -16.84 -20.83 11.28
C ILE A 49 -16.75 -20.25 12.69
N LEU A 50 -16.11 -19.10 12.90
CA LEU A 50 -16.00 -18.48 14.23
C LEU A 50 -17.36 -18.05 14.78
N ARG A 51 -18.31 -17.67 13.92
CA ARG A 51 -19.65 -17.27 14.35
C ARG A 51 -20.48 -18.46 14.87
N ASN A 52 -20.26 -19.63 14.31
CA ASN A 52 -20.96 -20.86 14.72
C ASN A 52 -20.29 -21.53 15.94
N LEU A 53 -18.96 -21.46 16.04
CA LEU A 53 -18.19 -22.05 17.15
C LEU A 53 -18.36 -21.27 18.46
N SER A 54 -18.50 -19.95 18.41
CA SER A 54 -18.73 -19.14 19.62
C SER A 54 -20.08 -19.41 20.30
N ILE A 55 -21.00 -20.12 19.63
CA ILE A 55 -22.32 -20.48 20.11
C ILE A 55 -22.36 -21.92 20.66
N ALA A 56 -21.43 -22.79 20.21
CA ALA A 56 -21.56 -24.23 20.44
C ALA A 56 -20.90 -24.75 21.73
N ASP A 57 -19.65 -24.43 22.02
CA ASP A 57 -18.94 -24.84 23.25
C ASP A 57 -17.58 -24.10 23.38
N PRO A 58 -17.31 -23.37 24.49
CA PRO A 58 -16.05 -22.65 24.70
C PRO A 58 -14.83 -23.56 24.83
N ASP A 59 -15.00 -24.80 25.32
CA ASP A 59 -13.87 -25.70 25.62
C ASP A 59 -13.38 -26.50 24.39
N LEU A 60 -14.23 -26.66 23.38
CA LEU A 60 -13.87 -27.32 22.12
C LEU A 60 -13.23 -26.37 21.08
N ALA A 61 -13.23 -25.09 21.37
CA ALA A 61 -12.92 -24.05 20.39
C ALA A 61 -11.42 -23.78 20.12
N GLY A 62 -10.51 -24.32 20.93
CA GLY A 62 -9.08 -23.94 20.83
C GLY A 62 -8.41 -24.24 19.48
N PRO A 63 -8.36 -25.51 19.04
CA PRO A 63 -7.72 -25.89 17.76
C PRO A 63 -8.48 -25.35 16.54
N GLU A 64 -9.80 -25.33 16.61
CA GLU A 64 -10.69 -24.88 15.54
C GLU A 64 -10.66 -23.36 15.36
N ILE A 65 -10.56 -22.61 16.46
CA ILE A 65 -10.32 -21.15 16.42
C ILE A 65 -8.95 -20.86 15.82
N ALA A 66 -7.92 -21.61 16.19
CA ALA A 66 -6.59 -21.44 15.61
C ALA A 66 -6.59 -21.72 14.12
N TRP A 67 -7.24 -22.79 13.70
CA TRP A 67 -7.41 -23.13 12.28
C TRP A 67 -8.22 -22.04 11.53
N ALA A 68 -9.35 -21.61 12.10
CA ALA A 68 -10.17 -20.58 11.50
C ALA A 68 -9.45 -19.24 11.35
N ARG A 69 -8.61 -18.84 12.33
CA ARG A 69 -7.75 -17.65 12.23
C ARG A 69 -6.74 -17.77 11.11
N GLN A 70 -6.10 -18.93 10.93
CA GLN A 70 -5.15 -19.17 9.85
C GLN A 70 -5.81 -19.10 8.47
N HIS A 71 -7.08 -19.51 8.36
CA HIS A 71 -7.83 -19.56 7.11
C HIS A 71 -8.76 -18.35 6.90
N THR A 72 -8.71 -17.35 7.81
CA THR A 72 -9.46 -16.10 7.61
C THR A 72 -8.98 -15.40 6.34
N PRO A 73 -9.86 -15.11 5.40
CA PRO A 73 -9.48 -14.38 4.19
C PRO A 73 -9.09 -12.95 4.56
N ILE A 74 -7.92 -12.54 4.10
CA ILE A 74 -7.42 -11.17 4.24
C ILE A 74 -7.46 -10.54 2.86
N THR A 75 -8.08 -9.38 2.78
CA THR A 75 -8.10 -8.58 1.55
C THR A 75 -7.14 -7.41 1.71
N ILE A 76 -6.16 -7.33 0.81
CA ILE A 76 -5.18 -6.26 0.73
C ILE A 76 -5.62 -5.33 -0.40
N HIS A 77 -5.75 -4.04 -0.09
CA HIS A 77 -6.05 -3.00 -1.06
C HIS A 77 -4.83 -2.11 -1.24
N ALA A 78 -4.38 -1.95 -2.48
CA ALA A 78 -3.21 -1.15 -2.80
C ALA A 78 -3.53 -0.12 -3.91
N LEU A 79 -3.07 1.11 -3.71
CA LEU A 79 -3.20 2.22 -4.64
C LEU A 79 -2.05 2.19 -5.65
N PRO A 80 -2.29 2.00 -6.94
CA PRO A 80 -1.25 2.12 -7.96
C PRO A 80 -0.69 3.54 -8.02
N ILE A 81 0.63 3.67 -7.88
CA ILE A 81 1.33 4.96 -7.90
C ILE A 81 2.27 5.11 -9.07
N ALA A 82 2.73 4.00 -9.62
CA ALA A 82 3.65 3.98 -10.76
C ALA A 82 3.55 2.67 -11.54
N HIS A 83 4.08 2.69 -12.75
CA HIS A 83 4.29 1.48 -13.55
C HIS A 83 5.59 1.60 -14.34
N TYR A 84 6.23 0.46 -14.60
CA TYR A 84 7.52 0.41 -15.30
C TYR A 84 7.72 -0.96 -15.97
N THR A 85 8.53 -0.97 -17.01
CA THR A 85 9.10 -2.20 -17.60
C THR A 85 10.56 -2.36 -17.19
N ASP A 86 11.21 -1.24 -16.92
CA ASP A 86 12.57 -1.12 -16.44
C ASP A 86 12.62 -0.02 -15.38
N LEU A 87 13.42 -0.21 -14.32
CA LEU A 87 13.55 0.76 -13.22
C LEU A 87 14.13 2.11 -13.65
N ASP A 88 14.78 2.17 -14.82
CA ASP A 88 15.27 3.43 -15.40
C ASP A 88 14.14 4.27 -16.04
N LYS A 89 12.95 3.69 -16.26
CA LYS A 89 11.82 4.32 -16.94
C LYS A 89 10.52 4.15 -16.17
N ILE A 90 10.44 4.84 -15.03
CA ILE A 90 9.25 4.80 -14.17
C ILE A 90 8.27 5.87 -14.60
N HIS A 91 7.04 5.46 -14.86
CA HIS A 91 5.89 6.33 -15.14
C HIS A 91 4.99 6.42 -13.91
N TYR A 92 4.77 7.65 -13.42
CA TYR A 92 3.93 7.86 -12.23
C TYR A 92 2.46 7.98 -12.61
N GLY A 93 1.63 7.34 -11.81
CA GLY A 93 0.20 7.18 -12.04
C GLY A 93 -0.19 5.78 -12.49
N PRO A 94 -1.50 5.51 -12.55
CA PRO A 94 -2.01 4.20 -12.98
C PRO A 94 -1.69 3.95 -14.46
N PRO A 95 -1.36 2.71 -14.84
CA PRO A 95 -1.15 2.39 -16.25
C PRO A 95 -2.45 2.50 -17.05
N PRO A 96 -2.38 2.87 -18.34
CA PRO A 96 -3.55 3.08 -19.18
C PRO A 96 -4.45 1.84 -19.37
N GLN A 97 -3.91 0.64 -19.15
CA GLN A 97 -4.56 -0.64 -19.46
C GLN A 97 -4.72 -1.54 -18.22
N LEU A 98 -5.07 -1.00 -17.06
CA LEU A 98 -5.28 -1.78 -15.83
C LEU A 98 -6.36 -2.87 -15.92
N MET A 99 -7.27 -2.79 -16.87
CA MET A 99 -8.53 -3.54 -16.82
C MET A 99 -8.49 -4.96 -17.41
N GLN A 100 -7.40 -5.47 -17.97
CA GLN A 100 -7.47 -6.69 -18.79
C GLN A 100 -6.47 -7.79 -18.46
N SER A 101 -5.73 -7.72 -17.36
CA SER A 101 -4.74 -8.74 -17.05
C SER A 101 -5.19 -9.67 -15.93
N PRO A 102 -5.08 -11.01 -16.08
CA PRO A 102 -5.23 -11.92 -14.96
C PRO A 102 -4.14 -11.58 -13.94
N PHE A 103 -4.56 -11.17 -12.76
CA PHE A 103 -3.70 -10.62 -11.72
C PHE A 103 -2.81 -11.72 -11.14
N THR A 104 -1.50 -11.56 -11.29
CA THR A 104 -0.54 -12.19 -10.38
C THR A 104 -0.64 -11.49 -9.02
N GLY A 105 -0.41 -12.23 -7.93
CA GLY A 105 -0.53 -11.68 -6.56
C GLY A 105 0.38 -10.45 -6.32
N LEU A 106 0.02 -9.67 -5.31
CA LEU A 106 0.85 -8.57 -4.81
C LEU A 106 2.05 -9.14 -4.07
N THR A 107 3.24 -8.66 -4.39
CA THR A 107 4.49 -9.00 -3.70
C THR A 107 5.18 -7.72 -3.20
N PRO A 108 5.87 -7.75 -2.03
CA PRO A 108 6.65 -6.60 -1.59
C PRO A 108 7.69 -6.18 -2.62
N CYS A 109 7.88 -4.87 -2.79
CA CYS A 109 9.00 -4.34 -3.56
C CYS A 109 10.31 -4.62 -2.83
N THR A 110 11.38 -4.87 -3.58
CA THR A 110 12.75 -4.91 -3.05
C THR A 110 13.21 -3.50 -2.67
N ASP A 111 14.25 -3.39 -1.84
CA ASP A 111 14.83 -2.09 -1.46
C ASP A 111 15.28 -1.28 -2.68
N GLN A 112 15.83 -1.94 -3.69
CA GLN A 112 16.24 -1.30 -4.95
C GLN A 112 15.03 -0.73 -5.70
N GLU A 113 13.92 -1.45 -5.77
CA GLU A 113 12.69 -0.98 -6.40
C GLU A 113 12.07 0.18 -5.61
N VAL A 114 12.01 0.05 -4.28
CA VAL A 114 11.54 1.15 -3.41
C VAL A 114 12.36 2.39 -3.64
N TYR A 115 13.70 2.28 -3.63
CA TYR A 115 14.59 3.41 -3.88
C TYR A 115 14.33 4.04 -5.26
N ALA A 116 14.27 3.24 -6.33
CA ALA A 116 14.05 3.74 -7.68
C ALA A 116 12.71 4.45 -7.83
N ILE A 117 11.62 3.84 -7.29
CA ILE A 117 10.27 4.41 -7.37
C ILE A 117 10.16 5.71 -6.57
N THR A 118 10.85 5.82 -5.44
CA THR A 118 10.78 6.97 -4.55
C THR A 118 11.89 7.99 -4.75
N ALA A 119 12.84 7.74 -5.65
CA ALA A 119 13.87 8.71 -6.05
C ALA A 119 13.28 10.02 -6.60
N SER A 120 12.08 9.95 -7.19
CA SER A 120 11.30 11.12 -7.55
C SER A 120 10.09 11.25 -6.61
N THR A 121 9.83 12.46 -6.10
CA THR A 121 8.67 12.73 -5.24
C THR A 121 7.32 12.74 -5.96
N GLN A 122 7.28 12.39 -7.25
CA GLN A 122 6.02 12.32 -8.03
C GLN A 122 5.04 11.27 -7.47
N PHE A 123 5.52 10.23 -6.79
CA PHE A 123 4.66 9.26 -6.12
C PHE A 123 3.73 9.92 -5.09
N ILE A 124 4.18 10.96 -4.38
CA ILE A 124 3.37 11.74 -3.44
C ILE A 124 2.20 12.42 -4.15
N ARG A 125 2.46 13.02 -5.32
CA ARG A 125 1.41 13.65 -6.13
C ARG A 125 0.39 12.63 -6.63
N ALA A 126 0.84 11.43 -7.01
CA ALA A 126 -0.04 10.32 -7.38
C ALA A 126 -0.95 9.93 -6.20
N MET A 127 -0.41 9.85 -4.98
CA MET A 127 -1.20 9.56 -3.77
C MET A 127 -2.18 10.68 -3.45
N LEU A 128 -1.75 11.94 -3.46
CA LEU A 128 -2.61 13.10 -3.18
C LEU A 128 -3.76 13.25 -4.19
N SER A 129 -3.64 12.69 -5.39
CA SER A 129 -4.71 12.67 -6.38
C SER A 129 -5.83 11.66 -6.08
N ALA A 130 -5.59 10.69 -5.18
CA ALA A 130 -6.53 9.62 -4.82
C ALA A 130 -7.54 10.08 -3.77
N ARG A 131 -8.49 10.92 -4.17
CA ARG A 131 -9.47 11.59 -3.27
C ARG A 131 -10.46 10.64 -2.61
N GLU A 132 -10.60 9.42 -3.13
CA GLU A 132 -11.57 8.44 -2.65
C GLU A 132 -11.04 7.59 -1.50
N ILE A 133 -9.74 7.68 -1.18
CA ILE A 133 -9.12 6.92 -0.11
C ILE A 133 -9.27 7.71 1.19
N THR A 134 -9.95 7.08 2.14
CA THR A 134 -10.05 7.60 3.51
C THR A 134 -8.66 7.60 4.16
N ASP A 135 -8.35 8.69 4.86
CA ASP A 135 -7.09 8.84 5.62
C ASP A 135 -5.81 8.73 4.77
N ILE A 136 -5.88 9.24 3.53
CA ILE A 136 -4.73 9.23 2.60
C ILE A 136 -3.50 9.92 3.21
N ASP A 137 -3.68 10.86 4.12
CA ASP A 137 -2.61 11.62 4.74
C ASP A 137 -1.73 10.73 5.64
N SER A 138 -2.34 9.89 6.49
CA SER A 138 -1.62 8.90 7.30
C SER A 138 -0.88 7.87 6.43
N ILE A 139 -1.49 7.49 5.29
CA ILE A 139 -0.88 6.55 4.35
C ILE A 139 0.35 7.18 3.68
N ILE A 140 0.29 8.46 3.32
CA ILE A 140 1.43 9.21 2.75
C ILE A 140 2.59 9.24 3.76
N ILE A 141 2.32 9.55 5.03
CA ILE A 141 3.33 9.57 6.10
C ILE A 141 3.96 8.19 6.24
N ALA A 142 3.15 7.13 6.35
CA ALA A 142 3.64 5.76 6.47
C ALA A 142 4.50 5.36 5.27
N ALA A 143 4.11 5.73 4.05
CA ALA A 143 4.86 5.43 2.83
C ALA A 143 6.20 6.18 2.79
N ILE A 144 6.23 7.46 3.14
CA ILE A 144 7.46 8.25 3.20
C ILE A 144 8.41 7.69 4.27
N THR A 145 7.89 7.37 5.46
CA THR A 145 8.69 6.84 6.57
C THR A 145 9.29 5.47 6.22
N GLN A 146 8.54 4.60 5.57
CA GLN A 146 9.05 3.30 5.12
C GLN A 146 10.08 3.44 4.00
N ALA A 147 9.81 4.29 3.01
CA ALA A 147 10.73 4.55 1.91
C ALA A 147 12.04 5.19 2.39
N ALA A 148 12.00 6.05 3.40
CA ALA A 148 13.17 6.70 3.95
C ALA A 148 14.25 5.71 4.41
N ARG A 149 13.86 4.50 4.82
CA ARG A 149 14.77 3.45 5.32
C ARG A 149 15.76 2.95 4.26
N VAL A 150 15.38 3.03 2.98
CA VAL A 150 16.23 2.58 1.87
C VAL A 150 17.04 3.71 1.24
N HIS A 151 16.77 4.96 1.61
CA HIS A 151 17.51 6.12 1.10
C HIS A 151 18.82 6.32 1.87
N PRO A 152 19.94 6.63 1.17
CA PRO A 152 21.26 6.82 1.80
C PRO A 152 21.27 7.91 2.86
N VAL A 153 20.45 8.97 2.70
CA VAL A 153 20.29 10.06 3.66
C VAL A 153 18.80 10.26 3.93
N PRO A 154 18.21 9.50 4.88
CA PRO A 154 16.78 9.51 5.17
C PRO A 154 16.22 10.91 5.44
N SER A 155 16.93 11.73 6.21
CA SER A 155 16.50 13.09 6.55
C SER A 155 16.41 14.03 5.33
N ALA A 156 17.31 13.87 4.36
CA ALA A 156 17.27 14.65 3.12
C ALA A 156 16.08 14.23 2.26
N PHE A 157 15.81 12.92 2.16
CA PHE A 157 14.65 12.39 1.46
C PHE A 157 13.34 12.87 2.08
N ILE A 158 13.19 12.76 3.41
CA ILE A 158 12.00 13.25 4.13
C ILE A 158 11.78 14.75 3.88
N ARG A 159 12.85 15.57 3.95
CA ARG A 159 12.78 17.00 3.66
C ARG A 159 12.30 17.28 2.22
N GLN A 160 12.80 16.54 1.25
CA GLN A 160 12.36 16.67 -0.14
C GLN A 160 10.89 16.30 -0.31
N CYS A 161 10.44 15.23 0.36
CA CYS A 161 9.03 14.85 0.41
C CYS A 161 8.17 15.93 1.04
N ALA A 162 8.59 16.51 2.17
CA ALA A 162 7.91 17.60 2.86
C ALA A 162 7.71 18.84 1.97
N LEU A 163 8.75 19.23 1.23
CA LEU A 163 8.64 20.35 0.26
C LEU A 163 7.62 20.03 -0.85
N THR A 164 7.56 18.78 -1.30
CA THR A 164 6.58 18.37 -2.32
C THR A 164 5.15 18.39 -1.77
N VAL A 165 4.94 17.92 -0.53
CA VAL A 165 3.65 17.98 0.17
C VAL A 165 3.21 19.44 0.31
N ALA A 166 4.07 20.32 0.84
CA ALA A 166 3.77 21.74 0.99
C ALA A 166 3.39 22.41 -0.34
N ALA A 167 4.15 22.13 -1.41
CA ALA A 167 3.87 22.68 -2.74
C ALA A 167 2.55 22.15 -3.32
N ALA A 168 2.27 20.84 -3.14
CA ALA A 168 1.06 20.23 -3.66
C ALA A 168 -0.21 20.67 -2.91
N LEU A 169 -0.09 21.02 -1.63
CA LEU A 169 -1.17 21.46 -0.75
C LEU A 169 -1.17 22.97 -0.50
N ALA A 170 -0.53 23.78 -1.35
CA ALA A 170 -0.47 25.24 -1.18
C ALA A 170 -1.85 25.92 -1.03
N GLY A 171 -2.91 25.32 -1.59
CA GLY A 171 -4.30 25.77 -1.43
C GLY A 171 -5.01 25.21 -0.17
N GLN A 172 -4.34 24.41 0.66
CA GLN A 172 -4.87 23.76 1.86
C GLN A 172 -3.86 23.85 3.02
N PRO A 173 -3.57 25.06 3.55
CA PRO A 173 -2.46 25.27 4.48
C PRO A 173 -2.61 24.46 5.78
N GLU A 174 -3.79 24.38 6.36
CA GLU A 174 -4.03 23.61 7.59
C GLU A 174 -3.72 22.10 7.40
N ARG A 175 -4.11 21.54 6.25
CA ARG A 175 -3.81 20.16 5.91
C ARG A 175 -2.31 19.94 5.68
N ALA A 176 -1.65 20.90 5.02
CA ALA A 176 -0.21 20.85 4.82
C ALA A 176 0.54 20.87 6.16
N ASP A 177 0.16 21.79 7.07
CA ASP A 177 0.77 21.91 8.40
C ASP A 177 0.61 20.64 9.22
N ASN A 178 -0.59 20.03 9.23
CA ASN A 178 -0.84 18.78 9.91
C ASN A 178 0.05 17.63 9.38
N LEU A 179 0.13 17.47 8.05
CA LEU A 179 0.98 16.49 7.41
C LEU A 179 2.46 16.70 7.72
N LEU A 180 2.94 17.95 7.67
CA LEU A 180 4.33 18.29 7.95
C LEU A 180 4.68 18.03 9.42
N THR A 181 3.80 18.39 10.35
CA THR A 181 3.99 18.09 11.77
C THR A 181 4.17 16.61 12.01
N LEU A 182 3.26 15.79 11.50
CA LEU A 182 3.33 14.32 11.65
C LEU A 182 4.52 13.66 10.93
N LEU A 183 5.11 14.33 9.94
CA LEU A 183 6.26 13.79 9.21
C LEU A 183 7.58 14.02 9.97
N PHE A 184 7.63 15.01 10.88
CA PHE A 184 8.84 15.37 11.64
C PHE A 184 8.77 15.01 13.13
N ASP A 185 7.62 14.50 13.63
CA ASP A 185 7.48 13.90 14.96
C ASP A 185 8.01 12.45 14.98
#